data_1afb211b2b4214b14419dad7a37e4df1
#
_entry.id   1afb211b2b4214b14419dad7a37e4df1
#
_cell.length_a   1.000
_cell.length_b   1.000
_cell.length_c   1.000
_cell.angle_alpha   90.00
_cell.angle_beta   90.00
_cell.angle_gamma   90.00
#
_symmetry.space_group_name_H-M   'P 1'
#
loop_
_entity.id
_entity.type
_entity.pdbx_description
1 polymer ?
#
loop_
_entity_poly.entity_id
_entity_poly.type
_entity_poly.pdbx_seq_one_letter_code
_entity_poly.pdbx_strand_id
1 'polypeptide(L)'
;MSYCVNCGVELDDSAKKCVLCGTQVINPAKADVKEETVTTPFSENVYIPKTVKARFVASLISLIMLVPNMACLLVNLLLVPGNFWSAHIISTSLLIWVIFVLPLFKKGRKTYFMWAFATVAVGGYTFLLMNALNILQWYPTCALPIILLVSAMVLFYIIWVRKNKRSGILKALAICAEVALAFLFGGIVLSVSASVKYAFEIGLIVFACIVAVVGFLAYCYKSESMRKWLSKKLYA
;
A
#
# COMPACT_ATOMS: atom_id res chain seq x y z
N MET A 1 -21.27 -53.90 -6.42
CA MET A 1 -20.53 -53.44 -7.62
C MET A 1 -21.45 -52.57 -8.42
N SER A 2 -21.11 -51.32 -8.60
CA SER A 2 -21.89 -50.33 -9.37
C SER A 2 -21.27 -50.14 -10.75
N TYR A 3 -22.11 -49.99 -11.78
CA TYR A 3 -21.68 -49.81 -13.17
C TYR A 3 -22.24 -48.51 -13.74
N CYS A 4 -21.45 -47.82 -14.56
CA CYS A 4 -21.92 -46.63 -15.24
C CYS A 4 -22.99 -47.01 -16.28
N VAL A 5 -24.18 -46.40 -16.21
CA VAL A 5 -25.31 -46.67 -17.13
C VAL A 5 -25.01 -46.24 -18.57
N ASN A 6 -24.05 -45.36 -18.82
CA ASN A 6 -23.72 -44.82 -20.14
C ASN A 6 -22.56 -45.57 -20.83
N CYS A 7 -21.52 -45.93 -20.10
CA CYS A 7 -20.31 -46.53 -20.69
C CYS A 7 -19.97 -47.94 -20.13
N GLY A 8 -20.75 -48.47 -19.18
CA GLY A 8 -20.62 -49.81 -18.62
C GLY A 8 -19.37 -50.06 -17.75
N VAL A 9 -18.57 -49.02 -17.44
CA VAL A 9 -17.42 -49.19 -16.60
C VAL A 9 -17.82 -49.42 -15.15
N GLU A 10 -17.08 -50.24 -14.44
CA GLU A 10 -17.25 -50.47 -13.02
C GLU A 10 -16.82 -49.23 -12.24
N LEU A 11 -17.69 -48.82 -11.32
CA LEU A 11 -17.51 -47.60 -10.52
C LEU A 11 -17.37 -47.96 -9.04
N ASP A 12 -16.56 -47.24 -8.34
CA ASP A 12 -16.51 -47.29 -6.89
C ASP A 12 -17.86 -46.82 -6.31
N ASP A 13 -18.29 -47.42 -5.22
CA ASP A 13 -19.57 -47.07 -4.56
C ASP A 13 -19.63 -45.63 -4.02
N SER A 14 -18.51 -44.95 -3.95
CA SER A 14 -18.37 -43.54 -3.54
C SER A 14 -18.37 -42.57 -4.72
N ALA A 15 -18.32 -43.04 -5.97
CA ALA A 15 -18.16 -42.20 -7.13
C ALA A 15 -19.42 -41.38 -7.42
N LYS A 16 -19.30 -40.04 -7.40
CA LYS A 16 -20.38 -39.09 -7.76
C LYS A 16 -20.49 -38.84 -9.27
N LYS A 17 -19.39 -39.12 -10.03
CA LYS A 17 -19.33 -39.00 -11.51
C LYS A 17 -18.50 -40.12 -12.09
N CYS A 18 -18.86 -40.60 -13.27
CA CYS A 18 -18.04 -41.52 -14.01
C CYS A 18 -16.77 -40.82 -14.54
N VAL A 19 -15.59 -41.39 -14.27
CA VAL A 19 -14.29 -40.85 -14.65
C VAL A 19 -14.09 -40.87 -16.17
N LEU A 20 -14.70 -41.81 -16.90
CA LEU A 20 -14.53 -41.95 -18.35
C LEU A 20 -15.50 -41.12 -19.18
N CYS A 21 -16.80 -41.06 -18.81
CA CYS A 21 -17.81 -40.38 -19.63
C CYS A 21 -18.44 -39.15 -18.96
N GLY A 22 -18.05 -38.82 -17.71
CA GLY A 22 -18.57 -37.65 -16.97
C GLY A 22 -20.02 -37.76 -16.53
N THR A 23 -20.71 -38.85 -16.80
CA THR A 23 -22.14 -39.04 -16.42
C THR A 23 -22.28 -39.02 -14.89
N GLN A 24 -23.29 -38.31 -14.37
CA GLN A 24 -23.55 -38.29 -12.94
C GLN A 24 -24.07 -39.67 -12.50
N VAL A 25 -23.50 -40.17 -11.41
CA VAL A 25 -23.88 -41.44 -10.80
C VAL A 25 -24.87 -41.15 -9.68
N ILE A 26 -26.13 -41.64 -9.84
CA ILE A 26 -27.16 -41.55 -8.83
C ILE A 26 -27.31 -42.95 -8.20
N ASN A 27 -26.98 -43.08 -6.94
CA ASN A 27 -27.21 -44.30 -6.19
C ASN A 27 -28.56 -44.22 -5.48
N PRO A 28 -29.59 -44.95 -5.94
CA PRO A 28 -30.93 -44.86 -5.36
C PRO A 28 -30.96 -45.32 -3.89
N ALA A 29 -30.06 -46.18 -3.46
CA ALA A 29 -29.99 -46.64 -2.07
C ALA A 29 -29.42 -45.57 -1.10
N LYS A 30 -28.81 -44.48 -1.63
CA LYS A 30 -28.29 -43.37 -0.85
C LYS A 30 -29.07 -42.06 -1.06
N ALA A 31 -30.16 -42.10 -1.87
CA ALA A 31 -30.95 -40.90 -2.19
C ALA A 31 -31.66 -40.28 -0.98
N ASP A 32 -31.95 -41.06 0.05
CA ASP A 32 -32.67 -40.64 1.26
C ASP A 32 -31.74 -40.31 2.45
N VAL A 33 -30.44 -40.51 2.29
CA VAL A 33 -29.47 -40.04 3.30
C VAL A 33 -29.24 -38.56 3.03
N LYS A 34 -29.97 -37.68 3.73
CA LYS A 34 -29.56 -36.30 3.90
C LYS A 34 -28.07 -36.34 4.24
N GLU A 35 -27.23 -35.70 3.40
CA GLU A 35 -25.83 -35.48 3.74
C GLU A 35 -25.84 -34.84 5.14
N GLU A 36 -25.67 -35.62 6.20
CA GLU A 36 -25.14 -35.11 7.44
C GLU A 36 -23.79 -34.55 7.04
N THR A 37 -23.74 -33.24 7.00
CA THR A 37 -22.48 -32.51 6.92
C THR A 37 -21.65 -33.05 8.07
N VAL A 38 -20.74 -33.98 7.74
CA VAL A 38 -19.66 -34.39 8.66
C VAL A 38 -18.91 -33.09 8.92
N THR A 39 -19.31 -32.41 10.00
CA THR A 39 -18.55 -31.30 10.54
C THR A 39 -17.26 -31.90 11.05
N THR A 40 -16.27 -31.94 10.17
CA THR A 40 -14.89 -32.19 10.63
C THR A 40 -14.61 -31.15 11.71
N PRO A 41 -14.13 -31.56 12.91
CA PRO A 41 -13.90 -30.65 14.02
C PRO A 41 -12.85 -29.56 13.69
N PHE A 42 -12.22 -29.66 12.55
CA PHE A 42 -11.33 -28.64 11.97
C PHE A 42 -11.94 -28.15 10.65
N SER A 43 -12.60 -27.02 10.69
CA SER A 43 -12.96 -26.27 9.49
C SER A 43 -11.67 -25.76 8.86
N GLU A 44 -11.15 -26.46 7.85
CA GLU A 44 -9.91 -26.09 7.13
C GLU A 44 -9.99 -24.72 6.45
N ASN A 45 -11.17 -24.18 6.26
CA ASN A 45 -11.37 -22.91 5.56
C ASN A 45 -12.21 -21.92 6.39
N VAL A 46 -11.64 -21.41 7.49
CA VAL A 46 -12.21 -20.24 8.15
C VAL A 46 -12.01 -19.04 7.22
N TYR A 47 -13.08 -18.67 6.49
CA TYR A 47 -13.08 -17.44 5.71
C TYR A 47 -12.99 -16.23 6.66
N ILE A 48 -11.80 -15.73 6.89
CA ILE A 48 -11.60 -14.49 7.65
C ILE A 48 -11.75 -13.33 6.65
N PRO A 49 -12.76 -12.46 6.82
CA PRO A 49 -12.94 -11.30 5.97
C PRO A 49 -11.67 -10.45 5.93
N LYS A 50 -11.29 -9.95 4.74
CA LYS A 50 -10.08 -9.10 4.55
C LYS A 50 -10.03 -7.92 5.51
N THR A 51 -11.19 -7.40 5.91
CA THR A 51 -11.32 -6.29 6.87
C THR A 51 -10.90 -6.67 8.29
N VAL A 52 -11.20 -7.88 8.74
CA VAL A 52 -10.79 -8.39 10.05
C VAL A 52 -9.28 -8.58 10.08
N LYS A 53 -8.72 -9.19 9.01
CA LYS A 53 -7.26 -9.32 8.86
C LYS A 53 -6.55 -7.96 8.90
N ALA A 54 -7.05 -6.97 8.18
CA ALA A 54 -6.44 -5.63 8.14
C ALA A 54 -6.46 -4.94 9.51
N ARG A 55 -7.57 -5.02 10.24
CA ARG A 55 -7.68 -4.45 11.59
C ARG A 55 -6.76 -5.16 12.59
N PHE A 56 -6.68 -6.47 12.53
CA PHE A 56 -5.77 -7.25 13.37
C PHE A 56 -4.31 -6.87 13.13
N VAL A 57 -3.89 -6.81 11.85
CA VAL A 57 -2.53 -6.37 11.48
C VAL A 57 -2.26 -4.95 11.94
N ALA A 58 -3.21 -4.03 11.76
CA ALA A 58 -3.08 -2.66 12.23
C ALA A 58 -2.90 -2.57 13.76
N SER A 59 -3.68 -3.34 14.52
CA SER A 59 -3.54 -3.40 15.99
C SER A 59 -2.20 -3.99 16.41
N LEU A 60 -1.74 -5.04 15.74
CA LEU A 60 -0.44 -5.66 16.01
C LEU A 60 0.71 -4.68 15.74
N ILE A 61 0.70 -3.99 14.61
CA ILE A 61 1.70 -2.97 14.27
C ILE A 61 1.68 -1.83 15.31
N SER A 62 0.48 -1.39 15.72
CA SER A 62 0.34 -0.35 16.74
C SER A 62 0.96 -0.76 18.07
N LEU A 63 0.77 -2.00 18.50
CA LEU A 63 1.36 -2.55 19.73
C LEU A 63 2.88 -2.63 19.61
N ILE A 64 3.41 -3.13 18.49
CA ILE A 64 4.86 -3.22 18.22
C ILE A 64 5.50 -1.83 18.23
N MET A 65 4.83 -0.80 17.70
CA MET A 65 5.33 0.58 17.73
C MET A 65 5.25 1.21 19.12
N LEU A 66 4.27 0.83 19.93
CA LEU A 66 4.07 1.39 21.27
C LEU A 66 5.23 1.05 22.23
N VAL A 67 5.72 -0.20 22.20
CA VAL A 67 6.75 -0.68 23.13
C VAL A 67 8.05 0.14 23.06
N PRO A 68 8.69 0.33 21.88
CA PRO A 68 9.91 1.15 21.79
C PRO A 68 9.67 2.62 22.13
N ASN A 69 8.49 3.18 21.79
CA ASN A 69 8.16 4.55 22.17
C ASN A 69 8.07 4.73 23.68
N MET A 70 7.45 3.79 24.38
CA MET A 70 7.39 3.80 25.85
C MET A 70 8.77 3.63 26.47
N ALA A 71 9.61 2.73 25.92
CA ALA A 71 10.97 2.55 26.38
C ALA A 71 11.80 3.83 26.22
N CYS A 72 11.74 4.49 25.04
CA CYS A 72 12.44 5.76 24.80
C CYS A 72 11.96 6.88 25.73
N LEU A 73 10.65 6.93 26.00
CA LEU A 73 10.09 7.91 26.93
C LEU A 73 10.60 7.68 28.35
N LEU A 74 10.59 6.43 28.85
CA LEU A 74 11.08 6.07 30.18
C LEU A 74 12.58 6.38 30.33
N VAL A 75 13.39 5.99 29.35
CA VAL A 75 14.83 6.30 29.33
C VAL A 75 15.06 7.82 29.40
N ASN A 76 14.30 8.60 28.63
CA ASN A 76 14.43 10.05 28.63
C ASN A 76 14.06 10.65 29.99
N LEU A 77 12.96 10.19 30.61
CA LEU A 77 12.51 10.74 31.89
C LEU A 77 13.42 10.34 33.07
N LEU A 78 13.94 9.10 33.06
CA LEU A 78 14.70 8.56 34.19
C LEU A 78 16.20 8.79 34.11
N LEU A 79 16.78 8.75 32.89
CA LEU A 79 18.23 8.76 32.71
C LEU A 79 18.77 10.06 32.12
N VAL A 80 17.98 10.80 31.33
CA VAL A 80 18.43 12.02 30.64
C VAL A 80 17.39 13.15 30.82
N PRO A 81 17.10 13.58 32.05
CA PRO A 81 16.19 14.70 32.27
C PRO A 81 16.81 16.00 31.72
N GLY A 82 16.02 16.76 30.98
CA GLY A 82 16.45 18.07 30.44
C GLY A 82 16.63 18.15 28.93
N ASN A 83 16.68 17.03 28.23
CA ASN A 83 16.70 17.02 26.77
C ASN A 83 15.62 16.06 26.23
N PHE A 84 14.57 16.59 25.61
CA PHE A 84 13.42 15.79 25.15
C PHE A 84 13.65 15.12 23.80
N TRP A 85 14.77 14.39 23.64
CA TRP A 85 15.08 13.67 22.41
C TRP A 85 14.03 12.59 22.06
N SER A 86 13.40 11.98 23.07
CA SER A 86 12.34 10.99 22.88
C SER A 86 11.11 11.57 22.15
N ALA A 87 10.83 12.86 22.29
CA ALA A 87 9.73 13.53 21.61
C ALA A 87 9.87 13.44 20.07
N HIS A 88 11.10 13.50 19.55
CA HIS A 88 11.36 13.36 18.11
C HIS A 88 11.10 11.93 17.63
N ILE A 89 11.49 10.92 18.40
CA ILE A 89 11.22 9.51 18.06
C ILE A 89 9.72 9.23 18.10
N ILE A 90 9.04 9.69 19.15
CA ILE A 90 7.59 9.50 19.31
C ILE A 90 6.82 10.22 18.18
N SER A 91 7.19 11.46 17.86
CA SER A 91 6.53 12.22 16.79
C SER A 91 6.76 11.60 15.41
N THR A 92 7.96 11.09 15.13
CA THR A 92 8.26 10.35 13.89
C THR A 92 7.46 9.05 13.81
N SER A 93 7.42 8.29 14.90
CA SER A 93 6.64 7.06 15.01
C SER A 93 5.14 7.31 14.82
N LEU A 94 4.61 8.38 15.43
CA LEU A 94 3.22 8.79 15.27
C LEU A 94 2.92 9.19 13.81
N LEU A 95 3.83 9.90 13.14
CA LEU A 95 3.68 10.27 11.74
C LEU A 95 3.59 9.02 10.85
N ILE A 96 4.49 8.04 11.04
CA ILE A 96 4.47 6.76 10.34
C ILE A 96 3.14 6.03 10.60
N TRP A 97 2.69 6.02 11.84
CA TRP A 97 1.42 5.39 12.22
C TRP A 97 0.23 6.04 11.51
N VAL A 98 0.17 7.36 11.46
CA VAL A 98 -0.90 8.13 10.78
C VAL A 98 -0.93 7.82 9.28
N ILE A 99 0.22 7.73 8.63
CA ILE A 99 0.32 7.53 7.18
C ILE A 99 -0.01 6.08 6.78
N PHE A 100 0.53 5.10 7.52
CA PHE A 100 0.48 3.69 7.10
C PHE A 100 -0.55 2.86 7.87
N VAL A 101 -0.73 3.08 9.17
CA VAL A 101 -1.56 2.23 10.02
C VAL A 101 -3.00 2.75 10.10
N LEU A 102 -3.20 4.04 10.22
CA LEU A 102 -4.55 4.63 10.29
C LEU A 102 -5.44 4.28 9.09
N PRO A 103 -4.95 4.19 7.83
CA PRO A 103 -5.75 3.74 6.68
C PRO A 103 -6.30 2.32 6.81
N LEU A 104 -5.59 1.43 7.51
CA LEU A 104 -6.00 0.04 7.71
C LEU A 104 -7.24 -0.10 8.62
N PHE A 105 -7.45 0.83 9.54
CA PHE A 105 -8.63 0.83 10.43
C PHE A 105 -9.89 1.32 9.74
N LYS A 106 -9.77 2.17 8.72
CA LYS A 106 -10.93 2.83 8.08
C LYS A 106 -11.08 2.39 6.63
N LYS A 107 -12.15 1.62 6.34
CA LYS A 107 -12.51 1.21 4.98
C LYS A 107 -13.48 2.23 4.39
N GLY A 108 -13.15 2.83 3.22
CA GLY A 108 -14.10 3.52 2.34
C GLY A 108 -14.00 5.03 2.26
N ARG A 109 -15.12 5.72 2.16
CA ARG A 109 -15.37 7.09 1.69
C ARG A 109 -14.51 8.25 2.22
N LYS A 110 -13.71 8.04 3.26
CA LYS A 110 -12.97 9.12 3.97
C LYS A 110 -11.52 9.31 3.50
N THR A 111 -11.17 8.92 2.28
CA THR A 111 -9.79 9.06 1.77
C THR A 111 -9.32 10.52 1.76
N TYR A 112 -10.19 11.45 1.39
CA TYR A 112 -9.87 12.90 1.42
C TYR A 112 -9.62 13.40 2.84
N PHE A 113 -10.41 12.95 3.81
CA PHE A 113 -10.18 13.29 5.21
C PHE A 113 -8.84 12.75 5.71
N MET A 114 -8.50 11.52 5.34
CA MET A 114 -7.22 10.91 5.71
C MET A 114 -6.05 11.61 5.05
N TRP A 115 -6.20 12.00 3.78
CA TRP A 115 -5.20 12.83 3.09
C TRP A 115 -4.99 14.16 3.81
N ALA A 116 -6.07 14.90 4.12
CA ALA A 116 -5.97 16.18 4.82
C ALA A 116 -5.31 16.01 6.21
N PHE A 117 -5.69 14.98 6.95
CA PHE A 117 -5.12 14.69 8.25
C PHE A 117 -3.63 14.34 8.16
N ALA A 118 -3.22 13.53 7.18
CA ALA A 118 -1.81 13.22 6.93
C ALA A 118 -1.00 14.48 6.56
N THR A 119 -1.56 15.37 5.73
CA THR A 119 -0.90 16.64 5.36
C THR A 119 -0.66 17.52 6.59
N VAL A 120 -1.67 17.67 7.46
CA VAL A 120 -1.53 18.43 8.72
C VAL A 120 -0.52 17.78 9.65
N ALA A 121 -0.50 16.44 9.75
CA ALA A 121 0.45 15.71 10.58
C ALA A 121 1.90 15.90 10.09
N VAL A 122 2.12 15.84 8.77
CA VAL A 122 3.45 16.10 8.17
C VAL A 122 3.86 17.55 8.43
N GLY A 123 2.96 18.52 8.23
CA GLY A 123 3.22 19.93 8.49
C GLY A 123 3.56 20.20 9.94
N GLY A 124 2.78 19.65 10.87
CA GLY A 124 3.07 19.80 12.31
C GLY A 124 4.37 19.14 12.74
N TYR A 125 4.67 17.94 12.23
CA TYR A 125 5.91 17.26 12.50
C TYR A 125 7.14 18.05 12.02
N THR A 126 7.10 18.53 10.76
CA THR A 126 8.20 19.32 10.21
C THR A 126 8.39 20.64 10.94
N PHE A 127 7.30 21.29 11.39
CA PHE A 127 7.37 22.48 12.24
C PHE A 127 8.09 22.19 13.56
N LEU A 128 7.71 21.13 14.27
CA LEU A 128 8.34 20.73 15.53
C LEU A 128 9.82 20.38 15.33
N LEU A 129 10.15 19.67 14.26
CA LEU A 129 11.52 19.30 13.93
C LEU A 129 12.38 20.53 13.64
N MET A 130 11.90 21.47 12.81
CA MET A 130 12.65 22.69 12.48
C MET A 130 12.82 23.62 13.69
N ASN A 131 11.82 23.68 14.58
CA ASN A 131 11.94 24.40 15.84
C ASN A 131 13.03 23.79 16.72
N ALA A 132 13.08 22.47 16.85
CA ALA A 132 14.10 21.78 17.64
C ALA A 132 15.53 21.94 17.09
N LEU A 133 15.65 22.05 15.77
CA LEU A 133 16.94 22.29 15.10
C LEU A 133 17.33 23.78 15.05
N ASN A 134 16.49 24.69 15.61
CA ASN A 134 16.68 26.15 15.55
C ASN A 134 16.76 26.72 14.13
N ILE A 135 16.10 26.06 13.16
CA ILE A 135 16.02 26.48 11.75
C ILE A 135 14.59 26.84 11.33
N LEU A 136 13.77 27.28 12.29
CA LEU A 136 12.35 27.57 12.07
C LEU A 136 12.09 28.61 10.98
N GLN A 137 13.03 29.51 10.74
CA GLN A 137 12.97 30.51 9.65
C GLN A 137 12.79 29.89 8.26
N TRP A 138 13.20 28.65 8.06
CA TRP A 138 13.08 27.93 6.78
C TRP A 138 11.74 27.23 6.62
N TYR A 139 10.93 27.18 7.69
CA TYR A 139 9.63 26.51 7.63
C TYR A 139 8.67 27.20 6.64
N PRO A 140 8.40 28.53 6.74
CA PRO A 140 7.47 29.20 5.83
C PRO A 140 8.02 29.32 4.40
N THR A 141 9.33 29.42 4.23
CA THR A 141 9.96 29.68 2.93
C THR A 141 10.25 28.42 2.12
N CYS A 142 10.60 27.31 2.78
CA CYS A 142 10.97 26.06 2.11
C CYS A 142 10.03 24.90 2.42
N ALA A 143 9.85 24.56 3.70
CA ALA A 143 9.14 23.36 4.07
C ALA A 143 7.65 23.43 3.73
N LEU A 144 6.99 24.51 4.09
CA LEU A 144 5.55 24.66 3.88
C LEU A 144 5.16 24.66 2.39
N PRO A 145 5.84 25.38 1.48
CA PRO A 145 5.54 25.30 0.04
C PRO A 145 5.72 23.88 -0.53
N ILE A 146 6.79 23.19 -0.11
CA ILE A 146 7.04 21.81 -0.57
C ILE A 146 5.94 20.86 -0.07
N ILE A 147 5.56 20.95 1.19
CA ILE A 147 4.49 20.12 1.78
C ILE A 147 3.16 20.36 1.06
N LEU A 148 2.79 21.61 0.81
CA LEU A 148 1.55 21.96 0.12
C LEU A 148 1.56 21.46 -1.32
N LEU A 149 2.68 21.59 -2.02
CA LEU A 149 2.84 21.13 -3.39
C LEU A 149 2.70 19.61 -3.48
N VAL A 150 3.46 18.87 -2.68
CA VAL A 150 3.38 17.40 -2.65
C VAL A 150 1.97 16.94 -2.25
N SER A 151 1.37 17.60 -1.26
CA SER A 151 0.01 17.31 -0.83
C SER A 151 -1.01 17.53 -1.96
N ALA A 152 -0.89 18.62 -2.73
CA ALA A 152 -1.76 18.90 -3.87
C ALA A 152 -1.61 17.83 -4.97
N MET A 153 -0.37 17.39 -5.26
CA MET A 153 -0.09 16.33 -6.22
C MET A 153 -0.74 15.00 -5.79
N VAL A 154 -0.56 14.59 -4.53
CA VAL A 154 -1.21 13.39 -3.99
C VAL A 154 -2.73 13.49 -4.07
N LEU A 155 -3.31 14.65 -3.78
CA LEU A 155 -4.75 14.88 -3.93
C LEU A 155 -5.19 14.72 -5.38
N PHE A 156 -4.46 15.32 -6.32
CA PHE A 156 -4.73 15.20 -7.75
C PHE A 156 -4.70 13.73 -8.19
N TYR A 157 -3.68 12.98 -7.77
CA TYR A 157 -3.57 11.54 -8.03
C TYR A 157 -4.77 10.75 -7.49
N ILE A 158 -5.19 11.01 -6.24
CA ILE A 158 -6.36 10.37 -5.62
C ILE A 158 -7.62 10.62 -6.43
N ILE A 159 -7.86 11.87 -6.86
CA ILE A 159 -9.03 12.26 -7.67
C ILE A 159 -8.97 11.56 -9.03
N TRP A 160 -7.80 11.60 -9.68
CA TRP A 160 -7.58 11.03 -11.00
C TRP A 160 -7.80 9.50 -11.02
N VAL A 161 -7.23 8.77 -10.05
CA VAL A 161 -7.38 7.31 -9.92
C VAL A 161 -8.85 6.93 -9.65
N ARG A 162 -9.58 7.74 -8.88
CA ARG A 162 -11.00 7.48 -8.60
C ARG A 162 -11.88 7.71 -9.82
N LYS A 163 -11.58 8.71 -10.63
CA LYS A 163 -12.32 9.04 -11.84
C LYS A 163 -12.03 8.04 -12.96
N ASN A 164 -10.80 7.52 -13.05
CA ASN A 164 -10.34 6.65 -14.11
C ASN A 164 -10.10 5.22 -13.63
N LYS A 165 -10.92 4.26 -14.07
CA LYS A 165 -10.72 2.81 -13.85
C LYS A 165 -9.66 2.23 -14.79
N ARG A 166 -8.50 2.88 -14.94
CA ARG A 166 -7.44 2.46 -15.87
C ARG A 166 -6.57 1.33 -15.30
N SER A 167 -5.75 0.72 -16.18
CA SER A 167 -4.82 -0.37 -15.83
C SER A 167 -3.82 0.04 -14.75
N GLY A 168 -3.30 -0.94 -14.00
CA GLY A 168 -2.31 -0.70 -12.95
C GLY A 168 -1.04 -0.01 -13.45
N ILE A 169 -0.62 -0.30 -14.68
CA ILE A 169 0.57 0.30 -15.31
C ILE A 169 0.40 1.81 -15.52
N LEU A 170 -0.77 2.26 -15.99
CA LEU A 170 -1.02 3.70 -16.16
C LEU A 170 -1.04 4.44 -14.82
N LYS A 171 -1.48 3.79 -13.74
CA LYS A 171 -1.41 4.35 -12.38
C LYS A 171 0.04 4.47 -11.90
N ALA A 172 0.87 3.48 -12.17
CA ALA A 172 2.30 3.53 -11.85
C ALA A 172 3.02 4.62 -12.62
N LEU A 173 2.74 4.77 -13.93
CA LEU A 173 3.31 5.84 -14.75
C LEU A 173 2.92 7.23 -14.22
N ALA A 174 1.67 7.41 -13.77
CA ALA A 174 1.23 8.67 -13.18
C ALA A 174 1.98 8.99 -11.88
N ILE A 175 2.20 8.00 -11.00
CA ILE A 175 3.01 8.18 -9.78
C ILE A 175 4.44 8.60 -10.14
N CYS A 176 5.07 7.93 -11.10
CA CYS A 176 6.43 8.29 -11.53
C CYS A 176 6.50 9.73 -12.07
N ALA A 177 5.50 10.15 -12.86
CA ALA A 177 5.42 11.51 -13.38
C ALA A 177 5.25 12.54 -12.26
N GLU A 178 4.40 12.28 -11.27
CA GLU A 178 4.23 13.14 -10.09
C GLU A 178 5.52 13.24 -9.26
N VAL A 179 6.20 12.13 -9.02
CA VAL A 179 7.50 12.12 -8.32
C VAL A 179 8.53 12.95 -9.08
N ALA A 180 8.61 12.83 -10.40
CA ALA A 180 9.51 13.64 -11.23
C ALA A 180 9.23 15.14 -11.07
N LEU A 181 7.96 15.54 -11.14
CA LEU A 181 7.54 16.94 -10.95
C LEU A 181 7.85 17.44 -9.52
N ALA A 182 7.66 16.59 -8.50
CA ALA A 182 7.98 16.95 -7.12
C ALA A 182 9.46 17.27 -6.93
N PHE A 183 10.37 16.49 -7.53
CA PHE A 183 11.80 16.76 -7.50
C PHE A 183 12.18 18.06 -8.22
N LEU A 184 11.57 18.31 -9.40
CA LEU A 184 11.83 19.53 -10.15
C LEU A 184 11.40 20.77 -9.35
N PHE A 185 10.14 20.78 -8.88
CA PHE A 185 9.62 21.93 -8.11
C PHE A 185 10.29 22.08 -6.74
N GLY A 186 10.61 20.97 -6.07
CA GLY A 186 11.38 20.97 -4.83
C GLY A 186 12.76 21.59 -5.01
N GLY A 187 13.45 21.24 -6.11
CA GLY A 187 14.72 21.85 -6.49
C GLY A 187 14.62 23.37 -6.72
N ILE A 188 13.56 23.83 -7.39
CA ILE A 188 13.30 25.26 -7.61
C ILE A 188 13.07 25.97 -6.26
N VAL A 189 12.21 25.45 -5.40
CA VAL A 189 11.93 26.05 -4.09
C VAL A 189 13.21 26.13 -3.25
N LEU A 190 14.01 25.08 -3.17
CA LEU A 190 15.27 25.07 -2.42
C LEU A 190 16.31 26.03 -3.00
N SER A 191 16.39 26.14 -4.32
CA SER A 191 17.30 27.08 -4.98
C SER A 191 16.94 28.53 -4.69
N VAL A 192 15.65 28.88 -4.77
CA VAL A 192 15.16 30.25 -4.60
C VAL A 192 15.09 30.65 -3.12
N SER A 193 14.52 29.78 -2.27
CA SER A 193 14.22 30.13 -0.87
C SER A 193 15.38 29.91 0.08
N ALA A 194 16.16 28.85 -0.15
CA ALA A 194 17.26 28.47 0.73
C ALA A 194 18.63 28.79 0.13
N SER A 195 18.68 29.31 -1.10
CA SER A 195 19.94 29.60 -1.86
C SER A 195 20.88 28.38 -1.89
N VAL A 196 20.32 27.18 -1.90
CA VAL A 196 21.09 25.93 -1.96
C VAL A 196 21.66 25.81 -3.36
N LYS A 197 22.98 26.00 -3.44
CA LYS A 197 23.73 25.89 -4.69
C LYS A 197 23.55 24.49 -5.27
N TYR A 198 23.27 24.41 -6.57
CA TYR A 198 22.99 23.15 -7.31
C TYR A 198 21.69 22.42 -6.97
N ALA A 199 20.80 22.94 -6.12
CA ALA A 199 19.51 22.26 -5.83
C ALA A 199 18.63 22.15 -7.07
N PHE A 200 18.63 23.18 -7.90
CA PHE A 200 17.89 23.19 -9.17
C PHE A 200 18.47 22.18 -10.18
N GLU A 201 19.78 22.17 -10.34
CA GLU A 201 20.47 21.26 -11.28
C GLU A 201 20.27 19.80 -10.88
N ILE A 202 20.35 19.48 -9.59
CA ILE A 202 20.06 18.12 -9.08
C ILE A 202 18.60 17.77 -9.34
N GLY A 203 17.66 18.66 -9.05
CA GLY A 203 16.24 18.48 -9.34
C GLY A 203 15.96 18.21 -10.82
N LEU A 204 16.64 18.96 -11.71
CA LEU A 204 16.53 18.80 -13.15
C LEU A 204 17.10 17.46 -13.63
N ILE A 205 18.25 17.04 -13.12
CA ILE A 205 18.86 15.75 -13.48
C ILE A 205 17.93 14.59 -13.05
N VAL A 206 17.45 14.60 -11.81
CA VAL A 206 16.54 13.57 -11.31
C VAL A 206 15.24 13.54 -12.12
N PHE A 207 14.69 14.71 -12.44
CA PHE A 207 13.51 14.82 -13.31
C PHE A 207 13.76 14.17 -14.67
N ALA A 208 14.86 14.51 -15.33
CA ALA A 208 15.23 13.96 -16.65
C ALA A 208 15.40 12.44 -16.60
N CYS A 209 16.04 11.89 -15.56
CA CYS A 209 16.21 10.45 -15.36
C CYS A 209 14.85 9.75 -15.19
N ILE A 210 13.96 10.31 -14.37
CA ILE A 210 12.63 9.70 -14.16
C ILE A 210 11.79 9.78 -15.44
N VAL A 211 11.83 10.90 -16.17
CA VAL A 211 11.13 11.04 -17.47
C VAL A 211 11.62 10.01 -18.49
N ALA A 212 12.92 9.74 -18.55
CA ALA A 212 13.48 8.70 -19.42
C ALA A 212 12.94 7.31 -19.05
N VAL A 213 12.90 6.97 -17.75
CA VAL A 213 12.34 5.70 -17.25
C VAL A 213 10.84 5.61 -17.57
N VAL A 214 10.08 6.68 -17.33
CA VAL A 214 8.64 6.74 -17.66
C VAL A 214 8.40 6.56 -19.16
N GLY A 215 9.21 7.21 -20.01
CA GLY A 215 9.16 7.07 -21.48
C GLY A 215 9.43 5.63 -21.91
N PHE A 216 10.46 5.00 -21.33
CA PHE A 216 10.78 3.60 -21.59
C PHE A 216 9.65 2.64 -21.18
N LEU A 217 9.09 2.82 -19.97
CA LEU A 217 7.96 2.01 -19.49
C LEU A 217 6.70 2.22 -20.34
N ALA A 218 6.43 3.45 -20.77
CA ALA A 218 5.31 3.76 -21.67
C ALA A 218 5.50 3.10 -23.05
N TYR A 219 6.72 3.10 -23.57
CA TYR A 219 7.07 2.38 -24.81
C TYR A 219 6.85 0.87 -24.64
N CYS A 220 7.36 0.27 -23.57
CA CYS A 220 7.14 -1.15 -23.26
C CYS A 220 5.65 -1.50 -23.15
N TYR A 221 4.85 -0.61 -22.56
CA TYR A 221 3.40 -0.79 -22.46
C TYR A 221 2.70 -0.77 -23.83
N LYS A 222 3.11 0.14 -24.73
CA LYS A 222 2.53 0.30 -26.07
C LYS A 222 2.96 -0.80 -27.05
N SER A 223 4.19 -1.33 -26.92
CA SER A 223 4.75 -2.34 -27.81
C SER A 223 4.30 -3.76 -27.43
N GLU A 224 3.52 -4.41 -28.28
CA GLU A 224 3.07 -5.80 -28.05
C GLU A 224 4.24 -6.80 -28.03
N SER A 225 5.25 -6.59 -28.84
CA SER A 225 6.44 -7.45 -28.91
C SER A 225 7.21 -7.43 -27.59
N MET A 226 7.43 -6.24 -27.04
CA MET A 226 8.11 -6.07 -25.75
C MET A 226 7.29 -6.66 -24.59
N ARG A 227 5.98 -6.47 -24.60
CA ARG A 227 5.08 -7.03 -23.59
C ARG A 227 5.11 -8.57 -23.60
N LYS A 228 5.08 -9.19 -24.77
CA LYS A 228 5.19 -10.65 -24.93
C LYS A 228 6.57 -11.16 -24.52
N TRP A 229 7.64 -10.42 -24.81
CA TRP A 229 9.00 -10.77 -24.41
C TRP A 229 9.19 -10.69 -22.90
N LEU A 230 8.71 -9.60 -22.25
CA LEU A 230 8.75 -9.43 -20.80
C LEU A 230 7.94 -10.52 -20.06
N SER A 231 6.74 -10.84 -20.55
CA SER A 231 5.93 -11.89 -19.94
C SER A 231 6.60 -13.25 -20.01
N LYS A 232 7.26 -13.60 -21.13
CA LYS A 232 8.04 -14.83 -21.25
C LYS A 232 9.20 -14.91 -20.25
N LYS A 233 9.89 -13.78 -19.96
CA LYS A 233 11.03 -13.78 -19.03
C LYS A 233 10.67 -13.67 -17.57
N LEU A 234 9.53 -13.08 -17.23
CA LEU A 234 9.08 -12.92 -15.85
C LEU A 234 8.27 -14.12 -15.33
N TYR A 235 7.74 -14.97 -16.24
CA TYR A 235 6.99 -16.18 -15.88
C TYR A 235 7.74 -17.48 -16.25
N ALA A 236 8.98 -17.39 -16.66
CA ALA A 236 9.91 -18.51 -16.79
C ALA A 236 10.79 -18.60 -15.53
#